data_09a09b64c533e3c7738890ffef9c447e
#
_entry.id   09a09b64c533e3c7738890ffef9c447e
#
_cell.length_a   1.000
_cell.length_b   1.000
_cell.length_c   1.000
_cell.angle_alpha   90.00
_cell.angle_beta   90.00
_cell.angle_gamma   90.00
#
_symmetry.space_group_name_H-M   'P 1'
#
loop_
_entity.id
_entity.type
_entity.pdbx_description
1 polymer ?
#
loop_
_entity_poly.entity_id
_entity_poly.type
_entity_poly.pdbx_seq_one_letter_code
_entity_poly.pdbx_strand_id
1 'polypeptide(L)'
;MKIQTTLLCGLLLSTPVFAAPINNKSSINQQVGYSFGYLMGRSNAESIQDLDLDAFVQGLREASKGQAASLSDEEMARVLTQYKRQAEAKQLLEVKQLADKNAKIGAAFLAENAKKP
;
A
#
# COMPACT_ATOMS: atom_id res chain seq x y z
N MET A 1 -34.71 11.17 51.54
CA MET A 1 -33.46 11.70 50.94
C MET A 1 -33.20 10.98 49.66
N LYS A 2 -33.36 11.64 48.53
CA LYS A 2 -33.03 11.08 47.22
C LYS A 2 -31.65 11.55 46.83
N ILE A 3 -30.69 10.64 46.79
CA ILE A 3 -29.32 10.90 46.30
C ILE A 3 -29.37 10.73 44.79
N GLN A 4 -29.32 11.85 44.08
CA GLN A 4 -29.12 11.83 42.62
C GLN A 4 -27.63 11.64 42.32
N THR A 5 -27.29 10.45 41.86
CA THR A 5 -25.94 10.17 41.35
C THR A 5 -25.88 10.65 39.90
N THR A 6 -25.28 11.80 39.69
CA THR A 6 -25.02 12.34 38.34
C THR A 6 -23.85 11.56 37.72
N LEU A 7 -24.18 10.70 36.78
CA LEU A 7 -23.18 9.97 35.97
C LEU A 7 -22.58 10.95 34.96
N LEU A 8 -21.37 11.41 35.25
CA LEU A 8 -20.58 12.25 34.34
C LEU A 8 -19.96 11.35 33.25
N CYS A 9 -20.63 11.22 32.10
CA CYS A 9 -20.07 10.59 30.92
C CYS A 9 -18.98 11.50 30.37
N GLY A 10 -17.74 11.20 30.72
CA GLY A 10 -16.56 11.84 30.11
C GLY A 10 -16.42 11.39 28.65
N LEU A 11 -16.75 12.26 27.70
CA LEU A 11 -16.43 12.11 26.29
C LEU A 11 -14.91 12.21 26.16
N LEU A 12 -14.22 11.08 26.03
CA LEU A 12 -12.82 11.04 25.60
C LEU A 12 -12.78 11.41 24.12
N LEU A 13 -12.59 12.70 23.84
CA LEU A 13 -12.22 13.17 22.51
C LEU A 13 -10.82 12.66 22.22
N SER A 14 -10.72 11.54 21.52
CA SER A 14 -9.47 11.08 20.94
C SER A 14 -9.07 12.04 19.81
N THR A 15 -8.25 13.04 20.15
CA THR A 15 -7.60 13.89 19.14
C THR A 15 -6.67 13.02 18.32
N PRO A 16 -6.69 13.10 16.98
CA PRO A 16 -5.70 12.42 16.16
C PRO A 16 -4.32 13.00 16.52
N VAL A 17 -3.47 12.18 17.11
CA VAL A 17 -2.07 12.54 17.34
C VAL A 17 -1.38 12.47 15.99
N PHE A 18 -1.30 13.58 15.29
CA PHE A 18 -0.39 13.69 14.15
C PHE A 18 1.03 13.58 14.68
N ALA A 19 1.74 12.53 14.30
CA ALA A 19 3.15 12.41 14.63
C ALA A 19 3.91 13.62 14.06
N ALA A 20 4.78 14.23 14.87
CA ALA A 20 5.61 15.34 14.41
C ALA A 20 6.49 14.88 13.22
N PRO A 21 6.74 15.76 12.22
CA PRO A 21 7.59 15.42 11.09
C PRO A 21 8.98 14.96 11.54
N ILE A 22 9.47 13.86 10.98
CA ILE A 22 10.81 13.35 11.28
C ILE A 22 11.85 14.27 10.65
N ASN A 23 12.86 14.64 11.43
CA ASN A 23 13.97 15.47 11.00
C ASN A 23 15.27 15.09 11.73
N ASN A 24 16.35 15.80 11.46
CA ASN A 24 17.67 15.53 12.06
C ASN A 24 17.76 15.78 13.58
N LYS A 25 16.73 16.38 14.18
CA LYS A 25 16.61 16.56 15.64
C LYS A 25 15.78 15.47 16.31
N SER A 26 15.12 14.61 15.52
CA SER A 26 14.40 13.46 16.04
C SER A 26 15.37 12.45 16.69
N SER A 27 14.88 11.60 17.59
CA SER A 27 15.73 10.57 18.21
C SER A 27 16.31 9.63 17.14
N ILE A 28 17.45 9.02 17.42
CA ILE A 28 18.10 8.08 16.48
C ILE A 28 17.15 6.94 16.10
N ASN A 29 16.39 6.40 17.05
CA ASN A 29 15.43 5.33 16.77
C ASN A 29 14.30 5.77 15.83
N GLN A 30 13.82 7.00 15.94
CA GLN A 30 12.84 7.58 15.03
C GLN A 30 13.43 7.76 13.63
N GLN A 31 14.63 8.28 13.52
CA GLN A 31 15.31 8.46 12.24
C GLN A 31 15.59 7.11 11.56
N VAL A 32 16.03 6.10 12.30
CA VAL A 32 16.26 4.74 11.79
C VAL A 32 14.95 4.11 11.32
N GLY A 33 13.89 4.18 12.13
CA GLY A 33 12.57 3.66 11.73
C GLY A 33 12.03 4.30 10.46
N TYR A 34 12.11 5.63 10.37
CA TYR A 34 11.74 6.36 9.16
C TYR A 34 12.59 5.94 7.96
N SER A 35 13.89 5.82 8.13
CA SER A 35 14.81 5.44 7.04
C SER A 35 14.51 4.05 6.49
N PHE A 36 14.24 3.07 7.35
CA PHE A 36 13.80 1.74 6.90
C PHE A 36 12.50 1.80 6.10
N GLY A 37 11.49 2.50 6.61
CA GLY A 37 10.22 2.66 5.92
C GLY A 37 10.37 3.36 4.57
N TYR A 38 11.12 4.46 4.51
CA TYR A 38 11.35 5.22 3.29
C TYR A 38 12.11 4.42 2.23
N LEU A 39 13.18 3.74 2.62
CA LEU A 39 13.98 2.91 1.70
C LEU A 39 13.18 1.72 1.16
N MET A 40 12.40 1.07 2.01
CA MET A 40 11.49 0.00 1.60
C MET A 40 10.42 0.51 0.63
N GLY A 41 9.79 1.63 0.94
CA GLY A 41 8.80 2.26 0.06
C GLY A 41 9.37 2.64 -1.29
N ARG A 42 10.56 3.23 -1.31
CA ARG A 42 11.25 3.60 -2.55
C ARG A 42 11.62 2.39 -3.40
N SER A 43 12.12 1.32 -2.78
CA SER A 43 12.54 0.11 -3.49
C SER A 43 11.36 -0.73 -4.02
N ASN A 44 10.17 -0.57 -3.44
CA ASN A 44 8.99 -1.37 -3.76
C ASN A 44 7.79 -0.51 -4.18
N ALA A 45 8.03 0.70 -4.70
CA ALA A 45 6.98 1.67 -4.97
C ALA A 45 5.82 1.10 -5.81
N GLU A 46 6.13 0.34 -6.86
CA GLU A 46 5.13 -0.28 -7.73
C GLU A 46 4.30 -1.36 -7.02
N SER A 47 4.96 -2.15 -6.15
CA SER A 47 4.30 -3.26 -5.44
C SER A 47 3.41 -2.79 -4.31
N ILE A 48 3.67 -1.63 -3.71
CA ILE A 48 2.97 -1.14 -2.53
C ILE A 48 1.99 0.00 -2.81
N GLN A 49 1.97 0.55 -4.04
CA GLN A 49 1.11 1.69 -4.38
C GLN A 49 -0.38 1.42 -4.19
N ASP A 50 -0.81 0.18 -4.39
CA ASP A 50 -2.20 -0.26 -4.27
C ASP A 50 -2.52 -0.88 -2.89
N LEU A 51 -1.56 -0.90 -1.97
CA LEU A 51 -1.75 -1.45 -0.63
C LEU A 51 -2.30 -0.38 0.32
N ASP A 52 -3.15 -0.81 1.26
CA ASP A 52 -3.51 0.00 2.42
C ASP A 52 -2.32 0.08 3.38
N LEU A 53 -1.66 1.25 3.40
CA LEU A 53 -0.47 1.45 4.22
C LEU A 53 -0.76 1.46 5.72
N ASP A 54 -1.95 1.86 6.14
CA ASP A 54 -2.34 1.82 7.55
C ASP A 54 -2.50 0.38 8.02
N ALA A 55 -3.14 -0.47 7.21
CA ALA A 55 -3.24 -1.91 7.47
C ALA A 55 -1.85 -2.59 7.46
N PHE A 56 -0.97 -2.20 6.56
CA PHE A 56 0.41 -2.68 6.52
C PHE A 56 1.16 -2.34 7.81
N VAL A 57 1.09 -1.10 8.27
CA VAL A 57 1.72 -0.64 9.51
C VAL A 57 1.11 -1.35 10.73
N GLN A 58 -0.21 -1.58 10.73
CA GLN A 58 -0.88 -2.34 11.79
C GLN A 58 -0.33 -3.75 11.89
N GLY A 59 -0.25 -4.49 10.78
CA GLY A 59 0.30 -5.85 10.76
C GLY A 59 1.75 -5.90 11.24
N LEU A 60 2.58 -4.96 10.80
CA LEU A 60 3.97 -4.84 11.25
C LEU A 60 4.07 -4.60 12.76
N ARG A 61 3.21 -3.74 13.30
CA ARG A 61 3.16 -3.40 14.73
C ARG A 61 2.70 -4.58 15.58
N GLU A 62 1.64 -5.27 15.15
CA GLU A 62 1.12 -6.45 15.85
C GLU A 62 2.17 -7.56 15.91
N ALA A 63 2.79 -7.88 14.78
CA ALA A 63 3.83 -8.89 14.69
C ALA A 63 5.07 -8.54 15.52
N SER A 64 5.54 -7.30 15.48
CA SER A 64 6.72 -6.85 16.23
C SER A 64 6.52 -6.87 17.76
N LYS A 65 5.26 -6.79 18.21
CA LYS A 65 4.89 -6.87 19.64
C LYS A 65 4.51 -8.28 20.09
N GLY A 66 4.58 -9.29 19.21
CA GLY A 66 4.16 -10.65 19.50
C GLY A 66 2.65 -10.79 19.74
N GLN A 67 1.85 -9.88 19.20
CA GLN A 67 0.39 -9.94 19.29
C GLN A 67 -0.14 -10.99 18.30
N ALA A 68 -1.31 -11.57 18.63
CA ALA A 68 -1.98 -12.46 17.71
C ALA A 68 -2.37 -11.72 16.42
N ALA A 69 -2.19 -12.39 15.27
CA ALA A 69 -2.56 -11.82 13.98
C ALA A 69 -4.10 -11.66 13.88
N SER A 70 -4.53 -10.58 13.24
CA SER A 70 -5.96 -10.33 12.97
C SER A 70 -6.52 -11.24 11.88
N LEU A 71 -5.67 -11.80 11.03
CA LEU A 71 -5.99 -12.81 10.02
C LEU A 71 -5.23 -14.09 10.32
N SER A 72 -5.84 -15.25 10.05
CA SER A 72 -5.15 -16.54 10.12
C SER A 72 -4.10 -16.67 9.02
N ASP A 73 -3.13 -17.59 9.20
CA ASP A 73 -2.11 -17.88 8.18
C ASP A 73 -2.75 -18.31 6.85
N GLU A 74 -3.83 -19.07 6.90
CA GLU A 74 -4.59 -19.52 5.73
C GLU A 74 -5.27 -18.34 5.00
N GLU A 75 -5.87 -17.42 5.76
CA GLU A 75 -6.47 -16.20 5.21
C GLU A 75 -5.43 -15.30 4.58
N MET A 76 -4.29 -15.09 5.23
CA MET A 76 -3.17 -14.34 4.68
C MET A 76 -2.65 -14.95 3.38
N ALA A 77 -2.42 -16.27 3.36
CA ALA A 77 -1.98 -16.99 2.16
C ALA A 77 -2.98 -16.85 1.00
N ARG A 78 -4.28 -16.96 1.29
CA ARG A 78 -5.35 -16.84 0.30
C ARG A 78 -5.39 -15.44 -0.32
N VAL A 79 -5.39 -14.40 0.48
CA VAL A 79 -5.47 -13.02 -0.03
C VAL A 79 -4.21 -12.61 -0.78
N LEU A 80 -3.03 -13.06 -0.35
CA LEU A 80 -1.77 -12.82 -1.06
C LEU A 80 -1.75 -13.55 -2.41
N THR A 81 -2.25 -14.77 -2.49
CA THR A 81 -2.38 -15.52 -3.75
C THR A 81 -3.35 -14.81 -4.70
N GLN A 82 -4.48 -14.33 -4.19
CA GLN A 82 -5.45 -13.57 -4.98
C GLN A 82 -4.86 -12.26 -5.52
N TYR A 83 -4.17 -11.52 -4.68
CA TYR A 83 -3.49 -10.27 -5.06
C TYR A 83 -2.46 -10.50 -6.17
N LYS A 84 -1.62 -11.54 -6.01
CA LYS A 84 -0.64 -11.92 -7.04
C LYS A 84 -1.28 -12.23 -8.38
N ARG A 85 -2.36 -13.01 -8.40
CA ARG A 85 -3.09 -13.34 -9.63
C ARG A 85 -3.69 -12.10 -10.30
N GLN A 86 -4.20 -11.16 -9.53
CA GLN A 86 -4.73 -9.90 -10.07
C GLN A 86 -3.62 -9.04 -10.67
N ALA A 87 -2.47 -8.95 -10.02
CA ALA A 87 -1.30 -8.22 -10.53
C ALA A 87 -0.78 -8.83 -11.84
N GLU A 88 -0.68 -10.17 -11.91
CA GLU A 88 -0.27 -10.90 -13.11
C GLU A 88 -1.27 -10.69 -14.27
N ALA A 89 -2.57 -10.73 -14.00
CA ALA A 89 -3.61 -10.48 -14.99
C ALA A 89 -3.56 -9.04 -15.53
N LYS A 90 -3.34 -8.05 -14.66
CA LYS A 90 -3.18 -6.64 -15.04
C LYS A 90 -1.95 -6.48 -15.96
N GLN A 91 -0.82 -7.03 -15.57
CA GLN A 91 0.41 -6.97 -16.36
C GLN A 91 0.24 -7.61 -17.74
N LEU A 92 -0.41 -8.78 -17.82
CA LEU A 92 -0.69 -9.45 -19.08
C LEU A 92 -1.57 -8.59 -20.01
N LEU A 93 -2.58 -7.93 -19.44
CA LEU A 93 -3.45 -7.02 -20.19
C LEU A 93 -2.67 -5.82 -20.74
N GLU A 94 -1.81 -5.21 -19.95
CA GLU A 94 -0.97 -4.08 -20.36
C GLU A 94 -0.01 -4.48 -21.49
N VAL A 95 0.65 -5.64 -21.38
CA VAL A 95 1.52 -6.18 -22.43
C VAL A 95 0.73 -6.41 -23.72
N LYS A 96 -0.47 -6.98 -23.63
CA LYS A 96 -1.32 -7.19 -24.80
C LYS A 96 -1.73 -5.88 -25.46
N GLN A 97 -2.14 -4.89 -24.68
CA GLN A 97 -2.50 -3.57 -25.19
C GLN A 97 -1.31 -2.88 -25.89
N LEU A 98 -0.12 -3.01 -25.34
CA LEU A 98 1.10 -2.47 -25.95
C LEU A 98 1.42 -3.19 -27.26
N ALA A 99 1.31 -4.51 -27.31
CA ALA A 99 1.51 -5.30 -28.53
C ALA A 99 0.51 -4.92 -29.64
N ASP A 100 -0.78 -4.77 -29.29
CA ASP A 100 -1.83 -4.35 -30.23
C ASP A 100 -1.56 -2.93 -30.77
N LYS A 101 -1.14 -2.01 -29.90
CA LYS A 101 -0.75 -0.66 -30.30
C LYS A 101 0.44 -0.66 -31.26
N ASN A 102 1.48 -1.43 -30.94
CA ASN A 102 2.67 -1.54 -31.77
C ASN A 102 2.37 -2.18 -33.14
N ALA A 103 1.51 -3.19 -33.18
CA ALA A 103 1.05 -3.81 -34.42
C ALA A 103 0.30 -2.81 -35.34
N LYS A 104 -0.56 -1.97 -34.76
CA LYS A 104 -1.26 -0.91 -35.51
C LYS A 104 -0.30 0.14 -36.06
N ILE A 105 0.68 0.57 -35.28
CA ILE A 105 1.71 1.53 -35.70
C ILE A 105 2.55 0.93 -36.83
N GLY A 106 2.97 -0.31 -36.70
CA GLY A 106 3.74 -1.03 -37.72
C GLY A 106 2.97 -1.18 -39.03
N ALA A 107 1.70 -1.56 -38.98
CA ALA A 107 0.84 -1.67 -40.16
C ALA A 107 0.64 -0.32 -40.88
N ALA A 108 0.43 0.76 -40.12
CA ALA A 108 0.31 2.11 -40.69
C ALA A 108 1.61 2.57 -41.37
N PHE A 109 2.76 2.30 -40.75
CA PHE A 109 4.07 2.61 -41.31
C PHE A 109 4.33 1.87 -42.64
N LEU A 110 4.03 0.58 -42.68
CA LEU A 110 4.16 -0.22 -43.91
C LEU A 110 3.23 0.26 -45.03
N ALA A 111 1.97 0.59 -44.71
CA ALA A 111 1.01 1.10 -45.65
C ALA A 111 1.43 2.47 -46.23
N GLU A 112 2.03 3.33 -45.43
CA GLU A 112 2.54 4.62 -45.88
C GLU A 112 3.80 4.46 -46.77
N ASN A 113 4.74 3.57 -46.39
CA ASN A 113 5.95 3.31 -47.15
C ASN A 113 5.64 2.64 -48.50
N ALA A 114 4.62 1.80 -48.60
CA ALA A 114 4.20 1.20 -49.87
C ALA A 114 3.74 2.21 -50.92
N LYS A 115 3.42 3.46 -50.51
CA LYS A 115 3.01 4.55 -51.43
C LYS A 115 4.20 5.38 -51.95
N LYS A 116 5.41 5.15 -51.42
CA LYS A 116 6.60 5.89 -51.86
C LYS A 116 7.21 5.19 -53.10
N PRO A 117 7.60 5.94 -54.12
CA PRO A 117 8.27 5.38 -55.30
C PRO A 117 9.65 4.80 -54.94
#